data_4c160f54197cfaabc918c55e76eb8a04
#
_entry.id   4c160f54197cfaabc918c55e76eb8a04
#
_cell.length_a   1.000
_cell.length_b   1.000
_cell.length_c   1.000
_cell.angle_alpha   90.00
_cell.angle_beta   90.00
_cell.angle_gamma   90.00
#
_symmetry.space_group_name_H-M   'P 1'
#
loop_
_entity.id
_entity.type
_entity.pdbx_description
1 polymer ?
#
loop_
_entity_poly.entity_id
_entity_poly.type
_entity_poly.pdbx_seq_one_letter_code
_entity_poly.pdbx_strand_id
1 'polypeptide(L)'
;MLGLRKGADPAEIKKAYRKLARKYHPDSNKNNPQAEERFKEVTEAYDVLSDEKKRKLYDKYGFKAYNEGTGSWEEPMPDFGSFGGGRTGSGSYHFTGGSMDDILRDFGFGGFGSFGGGFGGQTGRGGGGFGSFNSGRSAPPRRDTSVKITVSFDDAVHGADRTLRFKDSSGREQSLNVHIPAGIETGKKIRLQGKGETGPDGKPGDLYLEVTVAAKEGWERKGNDVYTTVQIPFTTAALGGEAVVPTLYGDVRCRIRPGTQSGSRIRLQGKGVVSMKNASVKGDQYITVQIQVPRTLTPEAKKKLEELAPLL
;
A
#
# COMPACT_ATOMS: atom_id res chain seq x y z
N MET A 1 24.35 -15.61 -13.17
CA MET A 1 23.05 -15.50 -12.51
C MET A 1 22.22 -14.32 -13.03
N LEU A 2 22.40 -13.05 -12.65
CA LEU A 2 21.60 -11.92 -13.17
C LEU A 2 21.98 -11.42 -14.57
N GLY A 3 23.07 -11.85 -15.18
CA GLY A 3 23.54 -11.45 -16.49
C GLY A 3 24.01 -9.99 -16.60
N LEU A 4 24.43 -9.40 -15.50
CA LEU A 4 24.89 -8.01 -15.41
C LEU A 4 26.44 -7.93 -15.43
N ARG A 5 26.96 -6.77 -15.84
CA ARG A 5 28.40 -6.48 -15.76
C ARG A 5 28.77 -6.05 -14.34
N LYS A 6 30.04 -6.23 -13.97
CA LYS A 6 30.57 -5.72 -12.70
C LYS A 6 30.42 -4.19 -12.67
N GLY A 7 29.88 -3.66 -11.56
CA GLY A 7 29.60 -2.24 -11.42
C GLY A 7 28.23 -1.78 -11.92
N ALA A 8 27.32 -2.70 -12.30
CA ALA A 8 25.96 -2.35 -12.71
C ALA A 8 25.23 -1.46 -11.67
N ASP A 9 24.41 -0.51 -12.13
CA ASP A 9 23.64 0.39 -11.27
C ASP A 9 22.59 -0.39 -10.45
N PRO A 10 22.26 0.02 -9.22
CA PRO A 10 21.19 -0.56 -8.42
C PRO A 10 19.83 -0.68 -9.16
N ALA A 11 19.51 0.28 -10.03
CA ALA A 11 18.32 0.23 -10.86
C ALA A 11 18.37 -0.90 -11.90
N GLU A 12 19.53 -1.15 -12.49
CA GLU A 12 19.76 -2.24 -13.44
C GLU A 12 19.68 -3.61 -12.76
N ILE A 13 20.26 -3.73 -11.57
CA ILE A 13 20.20 -4.94 -10.74
C ILE A 13 18.73 -5.28 -10.43
N LYS A 14 17.96 -4.31 -9.98
CA LYS A 14 16.54 -4.46 -9.68
C LYS A 14 15.72 -4.83 -10.92
N LYS A 15 16.02 -4.24 -12.07
CA LYS A 15 15.36 -4.53 -13.35
C LYS A 15 15.64 -5.96 -13.84
N ALA A 16 16.90 -6.38 -13.77
CA ALA A 16 17.31 -7.73 -14.15
C ALA A 16 16.65 -8.79 -13.25
N TYR A 17 16.68 -8.58 -11.93
CA TYR A 17 16.02 -9.45 -10.97
C TYR A 17 14.53 -9.61 -11.30
N ARG A 18 13.78 -8.50 -11.45
CA ARG A 18 12.34 -8.55 -11.77
C ARG A 18 12.04 -9.35 -13.04
N LYS A 19 12.86 -9.18 -14.06
CA LYS A 19 12.70 -9.91 -15.34
C LYS A 19 12.88 -11.41 -15.15
N LEU A 20 13.91 -11.83 -14.42
CA LEU A 20 14.24 -13.24 -14.20
C LEU A 20 13.29 -13.88 -13.16
N ALA A 21 12.94 -13.16 -12.09
CA ALA A 21 11.98 -13.62 -11.11
C ALA A 21 10.60 -13.89 -11.74
N ARG A 22 10.13 -13.03 -12.64
CA ARG A 22 8.89 -13.27 -13.40
C ARG A 22 9.00 -14.47 -14.34
N LYS A 23 10.16 -14.65 -14.97
CA LYS A 23 10.41 -15.75 -15.91
C LYS A 23 10.40 -17.11 -15.21
N TYR A 24 10.99 -17.18 -14.01
CA TYR A 24 11.17 -18.42 -13.25
C TYR A 24 10.21 -18.56 -12.06
N HIS A 25 9.15 -17.73 -12.01
CA HIS A 25 8.19 -17.76 -10.92
C HIS A 25 7.52 -19.13 -10.79
N PRO A 26 7.41 -19.70 -9.56
CA PRO A 26 6.85 -21.03 -9.36
C PRO A 26 5.41 -21.16 -9.85
N ASP A 27 4.57 -20.12 -9.72
CA ASP A 27 3.20 -20.13 -10.25
C ASP A 27 3.13 -20.27 -11.77
N SER A 28 4.08 -19.69 -12.47
CA SER A 28 4.15 -19.73 -13.94
C SER A 28 4.85 -20.99 -14.45
N ASN A 29 5.56 -21.70 -13.59
CA ASN A 29 6.38 -22.88 -13.93
C ASN A 29 6.06 -24.06 -13.00
N LYS A 30 4.78 -24.28 -12.69
CA LYS A 30 4.32 -25.41 -11.89
C LYS A 30 4.82 -26.71 -12.53
N ASN A 31 5.63 -27.49 -11.82
CA ASN A 31 6.26 -28.74 -12.26
C ASN A 31 7.58 -28.62 -13.07
N ASN A 32 8.30 -27.50 -12.97
CA ASN A 32 9.62 -27.39 -13.56
C ASN A 32 10.69 -27.19 -12.46
N PRO A 33 11.38 -28.28 -11.97
CA PRO A 33 12.39 -28.19 -10.93
C PRO A 33 13.55 -27.24 -11.30
N GLN A 34 13.91 -27.18 -12.58
CA GLN A 34 14.97 -26.30 -13.05
C GLN A 34 14.58 -24.82 -12.93
N ALA A 35 13.29 -24.48 -13.06
CA ALA A 35 12.83 -23.11 -12.87
C ALA A 35 12.89 -22.71 -11.39
N GLU A 36 12.59 -23.62 -10.46
CA GLU A 36 12.71 -23.39 -9.03
C GLU A 36 14.17 -23.17 -8.60
N GLU A 37 15.08 -23.99 -9.10
CA GLU A 37 16.53 -23.86 -8.84
C GLU A 37 17.06 -22.53 -9.38
N ARG A 38 16.69 -22.17 -10.61
CA ARG A 38 17.03 -20.87 -11.21
C ARG A 38 16.45 -19.69 -10.45
N PHE A 39 15.24 -19.83 -9.92
CA PHE A 39 14.62 -18.79 -9.10
C PHE A 39 15.41 -18.57 -7.80
N LYS A 40 15.85 -19.64 -7.13
CA LYS A 40 16.71 -19.58 -5.94
C LYS A 40 18.03 -18.88 -6.24
N GLU A 41 18.73 -19.29 -7.28
CA GLU A 41 20.00 -18.67 -7.71
C GLU A 41 19.85 -17.16 -8.01
N VAL A 42 18.76 -16.77 -8.67
CA VAL A 42 18.47 -15.36 -9.01
C VAL A 42 18.16 -14.54 -7.77
N THR A 43 17.46 -15.14 -6.79
CA THR A 43 17.13 -14.49 -5.51
C THR A 43 18.36 -14.29 -4.65
N GLU A 44 19.21 -15.30 -4.53
CA GLU A 44 20.49 -15.22 -3.81
C GLU A 44 21.41 -14.15 -4.41
N ALA A 45 21.52 -14.14 -5.74
CA ALA A 45 22.34 -13.13 -6.42
C ALA A 45 21.82 -11.71 -6.19
N TYR A 46 20.50 -11.53 -6.10
CA TYR A 46 19.90 -10.25 -5.80
C TYR A 46 20.11 -9.83 -4.35
N ASP A 47 20.00 -10.74 -3.37
CA ASP A 47 20.25 -10.46 -1.96
C ASP A 47 21.66 -9.91 -1.72
N VAL A 48 22.64 -10.48 -2.40
CA VAL A 48 24.04 -10.03 -2.31
C VAL A 48 24.25 -8.67 -2.98
N LEU A 49 23.65 -8.45 -4.16
CA LEU A 49 23.91 -7.25 -4.97
C LEU A 49 23.03 -6.05 -4.59
N SER A 50 21.93 -6.28 -3.86
CA SER A 50 21.02 -5.23 -3.39
C SER A 50 21.48 -4.58 -2.08
N ASP A 51 22.23 -5.31 -1.25
CA ASP A 51 22.82 -4.79 -0.03
C ASP A 51 24.19 -4.15 -0.33
N GLU A 52 24.34 -2.89 0.03
CA GLU A 52 25.56 -2.13 -0.28
C GLU A 52 26.83 -2.71 0.38
N LYS A 53 26.71 -3.28 1.59
CA LYS A 53 27.83 -3.90 2.32
C LYS A 53 28.23 -5.22 1.69
N LYS A 54 27.28 -6.13 1.47
CA LYS A 54 27.49 -7.42 0.82
C LYS A 54 28.06 -7.24 -0.59
N ARG A 55 27.53 -6.28 -1.32
CA ARG A 55 27.98 -5.93 -2.67
C ARG A 55 29.44 -5.47 -2.69
N LYS A 56 29.86 -4.57 -1.78
CA LYS A 56 31.24 -4.12 -1.66
C LYS A 56 32.18 -5.28 -1.37
N LEU A 57 31.80 -6.20 -0.49
CA LEU A 57 32.59 -7.39 -0.18
C LEU A 57 32.66 -8.35 -1.37
N TYR A 58 31.52 -8.57 -2.05
CA TYR A 58 31.47 -9.39 -3.26
C TYR A 58 32.30 -8.80 -4.41
N ASP A 59 32.20 -7.47 -4.65
CA ASP A 59 32.97 -6.79 -5.70
C ASP A 59 34.49 -6.83 -5.44
N LYS A 60 34.91 -6.83 -4.16
CA LYS A 60 36.31 -6.85 -3.75
C LYS A 60 36.92 -8.27 -3.67
N TYR A 61 36.17 -9.19 -3.10
CA TYR A 61 36.68 -10.53 -2.74
C TYR A 61 35.94 -11.68 -3.45
N GLY A 62 34.86 -11.40 -4.18
CA GLY A 62 34.00 -12.44 -4.76
C GLY A 62 33.33 -13.29 -3.70
N PHE A 63 33.06 -14.54 -4.02
CA PHE A 63 32.50 -15.51 -3.07
C PHE A 63 33.40 -15.86 -1.87
N LYS A 64 34.67 -15.50 -1.91
CA LYS A 64 35.58 -15.71 -0.78
C LYS A 64 35.24 -14.89 0.46
N ALA A 65 34.43 -13.82 0.29
CA ALA A 65 33.91 -13.02 1.39
C ALA A 65 32.72 -13.67 2.10
N TYR A 66 32.17 -14.75 1.56
CA TYR A 66 31.10 -15.50 2.18
C TYR A 66 31.63 -16.60 3.08
N ASN A 67 31.32 -16.52 4.37
CA ASN A 67 31.73 -17.54 5.34
C ASN A 67 30.60 -18.57 5.49
N GLU A 68 30.77 -19.76 4.93
CA GLU A 68 29.80 -20.85 4.99
C GLU A 68 29.52 -21.34 6.41
N GLY A 69 30.46 -21.16 7.33
CA GLY A 69 30.33 -21.62 8.73
C GLY A 69 29.42 -20.71 9.56
N THR A 70 29.37 -19.42 9.25
CA THR A 70 28.54 -18.41 9.96
C THR A 70 27.36 -17.92 9.12
N GLY A 71 27.34 -18.22 7.82
CA GLY A 71 26.33 -17.72 6.89
C GLY A 71 26.40 -16.21 6.67
N SER A 72 27.56 -15.60 6.94
CA SER A 72 27.74 -14.14 6.87
C SER A 72 28.77 -13.72 5.81
N TRP A 73 28.62 -12.45 5.35
CA TRP A 73 29.56 -11.81 4.44
C TRP A 73 30.57 -10.99 5.27
N GLU A 74 31.84 -11.40 5.27
CA GLU A 74 32.91 -10.80 6.07
C GLU A 74 34.17 -10.61 5.21
N GLU A 75 35.05 -9.70 5.62
CA GLU A 75 36.38 -9.61 4.98
C GLU A 75 37.15 -10.90 5.21
N PRO A 76 37.74 -11.55 4.16
CA PRO A 76 38.59 -12.71 4.34
C PRO A 76 39.76 -12.32 5.21
N MET A 77 39.91 -12.96 6.36
CA MET A 77 41.13 -12.79 7.18
C MET A 77 42.33 -13.30 6.39
N PRO A 78 43.46 -12.58 6.39
CA PRO A 78 44.69 -13.10 5.83
C PRO A 78 45.03 -14.40 6.53
N ASP A 79 45.31 -15.41 5.75
CA ASP A 79 45.64 -16.78 6.21
C ASP A 79 46.92 -16.75 7.10
N PHE A 80 46.72 -16.63 8.41
CA PHE A 80 47.77 -16.74 9.39
C PHE A 80 47.71 -18.14 10.02
N GLY A 81 48.28 -19.11 9.31
CA GLY A 81 48.76 -20.35 9.90
C GLY A 81 47.69 -21.34 10.37
N SER A 82 47.47 -22.31 9.54
CA SER A 82 46.95 -23.63 9.89
C SER A 82 47.45 -24.17 11.22
N PHE A 83 46.59 -24.28 12.24
CA PHE A 83 46.76 -25.29 13.28
C PHE A 83 45.41 -25.76 13.84
N GLY A 84 45.02 -26.98 13.47
CA GLY A 84 44.24 -27.85 14.34
C GLY A 84 42.77 -28.08 13.98
N GLY A 85 42.46 -29.24 13.42
CA GLY A 85 41.34 -30.06 13.83
C GLY A 85 40.09 -30.01 13.00
N GLY A 86 39.93 -31.00 12.14
CA GLY A 86 38.78 -31.28 11.30
C GLY A 86 37.43 -31.41 11.99
N ARG A 87 36.42 -31.14 11.20
CA ARG A 87 35.16 -31.93 11.16
C ARG A 87 34.34 -31.52 9.94
N THR A 88 34.25 -32.44 9.00
CA THR A 88 33.22 -32.48 7.95
C THR A 88 31.84 -32.41 8.58
N GLY A 89 31.08 -31.39 8.25
CA GLY A 89 29.66 -31.24 8.56
C GLY A 89 28.93 -30.73 7.33
N SER A 90 28.16 -31.60 6.69
CA SER A 90 27.20 -31.27 5.66
C SER A 90 26.25 -30.19 6.20
N GLY A 91 26.46 -28.95 5.83
CA GLY A 91 25.64 -27.81 6.22
C GLY A 91 24.51 -27.62 5.25
N SER A 92 23.34 -28.06 5.65
CA SER A 92 22.06 -27.64 5.08
C SER A 92 21.95 -26.11 5.19
N TYR A 93 21.81 -25.44 4.06
CA TYR A 93 21.59 -24.00 4.00
C TYR A 93 20.28 -23.64 4.69
N HIS A 94 20.34 -23.17 5.92
CA HIS A 94 19.23 -22.58 6.62
C HIS A 94 19.17 -21.10 6.25
N PHE A 95 18.30 -20.75 5.32
CA PHE A 95 17.92 -19.38 5.00
C PHE A 95 17.18 -18.78 6.20
N THR A 96 17.91 -18.07 7.07
CA THR A 96 17.35 -17.33 8.21
C THR A 96 17.25 -15.85 7.84
N GLY A 97 16.40 -15.55 6.90
CA GLY A 97 16.05 -14.16 6.59
C GLY A 97 14.67 -14.14 5.99
N GLY A 98 13.76 -13.49 6.65
CA GLY A 98 12.41 -13.15 6.25
C GLY A 98 11.67 -14.15 5.35
N SER A 99 10.47 -14.51 5.74
CA SER A 99 9.59 -15.35 4.93
C SER A 99 9.55 -14.84 3.48
N MET A 100 9.53 -15.75 2.51
CA MET A 100 9.35 -15.46 1.07
C MET A 100 8.21 -14.46 0.81
N ASP A 101 7.20 -14.47 1.68
CA ASP A 101 6.10 -13.51 1.72
C ASP A 101 6.53 -12.08 2.09
N ASP A 102 7.52 -11.90 2.96
CA ASP A 102 8.00 -10.59 3.35
C ASP A 102 8.80 -9.92 2.22
N ILE A 103 9.58 -10.70 1.48
CA ILE A 103 10.31 -10.21 0.30
C ILE A 103 9.33 -9.83 -0.83
N LEU A 104 8.29 -10.66 -1.03
CA LEU A 104 7.24 -10.38 -2.02
C LEU A 104 6.40 -9.17 -1.64
N ARG A 105 6.19 -8.93 -0.34
CA ARG A 105 5.41 -7.83 0.20
C ARG A 105 6.13 -6.49 0.10
N ASP A 106 7.43 -6.46 0.34
CA ASP A 106 8.28 -5.25 0.21
C ASP A 106 8.44 -4.83 -1.26
N PHE A 107 8.30 -5.78 -2.19
CA PHE A 107 8.34 -5.55 -3.63
C PHE A 107 7.01 -5.07 -4.26
N GLY A 108 5.97 -4.79 -3.47
CA GLY A 108 4.70 -4.27 -4.00
C GLY A 108 3.87 -5.27 -4.80
N PHE A 109 4.10 -6.57 -4.63
CA PHE A 109 3.30 -7.64 -5.22
C PHE A 109 2.17 -8.12 -4.28
N GLY A 110 1.85 -7.34 -3.25
CA GLY A 110 0.82 -7.63 -2.25
C GLY A 110 -0.60 -7.45 -2.76
N GLY A 111 -0.96 -8.12 -3.83
CA GLY A 111 -2.29 -8.04 -4.42
C GLY A 111 -2.82 -9.34 -5.03
N PHE A 112 -2.28 -10.50 -4.64
CA PHE A 112 -2.88 -11.75 -5.14
C PHE A 112 -2.69 -12.90 -4.16
N GLY A 113 -3.77 -13.28 -3.49
CA GLY A 113 -3.84 -14.61 -2.92
C GLY A 113 -4.27 -14.73 -1.48
N SER A 114 -5.50 -14.43 -1.22
CA SER A 114 -6.28 -15.20 -0.27
C SER A 114 -6.74 -16.47 -1.00
N PHE A 115 -6.02 -17.56 -0.84
CA PHE A 115 -6.60 -18.88 -1.08
C PHE A 115 -6.01 -19.88 -0.08
N GLY A 116 -6.75 -20.15 0.83
CA GLY A 116 -7.26 -21.17 1.60
C GLY A 116 -6.56 -22.47 1.73
N GLY A 117 -6.87 -23.09 2.81
CA GLY A 117 -7.04 -24.50 2.85
C GLY A 117 -5.97 -25.25 3.60
N GLY A 118 -6.29 -25.47 4.80
CA GLY A 118 -5.97 -26.49 5.71
C GLY A 118 -5.58 -27.84 5.14
N PHE A 119 -4.60 -28.43 5.79
CA PHE A 119 -4.58 -29.89 5.93
C PHE A 119 -4.02 -30.22 7.32
N GLY A 120 -4.88 -30.77 8.15
CA GLY A 120 -4.55 -31.34 9.44
C GLY A 120 -3.89 -32.70 9.28
N GLY A 121 -3.19 -33.11 10.32
CA GLY A 121 -2.61 -34.45 10.42
C GLY A 121 -1.71 -34.54 11.63
N GLN A 122 -2.22 -34.72 12.69
CA GLN A 122 -2.21 -35.71 13.78
C GLN A 122 -0.97 -36.59 13.90
N THR A 123 -0.54 -36.68 15.16
CA THR A 123 0.16 -37.73 15.91
C THR A 123 1.66 -37.85 15.84
N GLY A 124 2.22 -37.90 17.08
CA GLY A 124 3.51 -38.55 17.33
C GLY A 124 4.22 -38.13 18.60
N ARG A 125 3.85 -38.62 19.68
CA ARG A 125 4.38 -38.85 21.02
C ARG A 125 5.88 -39.16 21.06
N GLY A 126 6.61 -38.57 22.02
CA GLY A 126 7.92 -39.11 22.50
C GLY A 126 8.93 -38.01 22.84
N GLY A 127 9.05 -37.56 24.05
CA GLY A 127 10.07 -37.93 25.03
C GLY A 127 11.41 -37.26 24.90
N GLY A 128 11.85 -36.54 25.91
CA GLY A 128 13.26 -36.27 26.15
C GLY A 128 13.60 -34.81 26.34
N GLY A 129 13.62 -34.36 27.61
CA GLY A 129 14.13 -33.06 28.00
C GLY A 129 15.65 -32.95 27.78
N PHE A 130 16.08 -31.75 27.49
CA PHE A 130 17.33 -31.21 28.02
C PHE A 130 17.25 -29.70 27.95
N GLY A 131 17.55 -29.06 29.08
CA GLY A 131 17.38 -27.67 29.36
C GLY A 131 18.07 -26.75 28.35
N SER A 132 17.31 -25.86 27.77
CA SER A 132 17.84 -24.71 27.08
C SER A 132 17.79 -23.50 27.99
N PHE A 133 18.89 -23.22 28.63
CA PHE A 133 19.15 -21.88 29.17
C PHE A 133 19.43 -20.92 28.02
N ASN A 134 18.39 -20.50 27.33
CA ASN A 134 18.47 -19.30 26.53
C ASN A 134 17.59 -18.25 27.19
N SER A 135 18.11 -17.62 28.24
CA SER A 135 17.59 -16.39 28.79
C SER A 135 17.88 -15.24 27.82
N GLY A 136 17.35 -15.35 26.61
CA GLY A 136 17.11 -14.19 25.78
C GLY A 136 16.11 -13.33 26.55
N ARG A 137 16.59 -12.22 27.14
CA ARG A 137 15.75 -11.18 27.69
C ARG A 137 14.86 -10.69 26.56
N SER A 138 13.71 -11.33 26.40
CA SER A 138 12.60 -10.77 25.63
C SER A 138 12.29 -9.45 26.29
N ALA A 139 12.59 -8.35 25.63
CA ALA A 139 12.14 -7.04 26.10
C ALA A 139 10.63 -7.17 26.36
N PRO A 140 10.13 -6.73 27.51
CA PRO A 140 8.71 -6.83 27.81
C PRO A 140 7.91 -6.19 26.67
N PRO A 141 6.80 -6.80 26.25
CA PRO A 141 6.04 -6.31 25.11
C PRO A 141 5.61 -4.87 25.39
N ARG A 142 6.02 -3.95 24.52
CA ARG A 142 5.51 -2.58 24.53
C ARG A 142 4.00 -2.64 24.33
N ARG A 143 3.27 -1.87 25.10
CA ARG A 143 1.80 -1.80 24.96
C ARG A 143 1.45 -0.77 23.91
N ASP A 144 1.41 -1.22 22.66
CA ASP A 144 0.87 -0.42 21.58
C ASP A 144 -0.65 -0.30 21.75
N THR A 145 -1.16 0.89 21.54
CA THR A 145 -2.59 1.19 21.69
C THR A 145 -3.16 1.55 20.34
N SER A 146 -4.38 1.07 20.05
CA SER A 146 -5.09 1.42 18.82
C SER A 146 -6.39 2.15 19.17
N VAL A 147 -6.60 3.31 18.56
CA VAL A 147 -7.79 4.15 18.75
C VAL A 147 -8.43 4.42 17.38
N LYS A 148 -9.75 4.24 17.29
CA LYS A 148 -10.52 4.59 16.09
C LYS A 148 -10.85 6.08 16.10
N ILE A 149 -10.59 6.73 14.99
CA ILE A 149 -10.94 8.14 14.80
C ILE A 149 -11.80 8.31 13.55
N THR A 150 -12.79 9.22 13.62
CA THR A 150 -13.58 9.60 12.46
C THR A 150 -13.12 10.97 11.97
N VAL A 151 -12.78 11.05 10.71
CA VAL A 151 -12.39 12.29 10.03
C VAL A 151 -13.43 12.69 9.01
N SER A 152 -13.61 13.98 8.75
CA SER A 152 -14.52 14.44 7.70
C SER A 152 -14.01 14.03 6.33
N PHE A 153 -14.92 13.95 5.34
CA PHE A 153 -14.56 13.69 3.95
C PHE A 153 -13.54 14.74 3.43
N ASP A 154 -13.79 16.01 3.74
CA ASP A 154 -12.93 17.11 3.28
C ASP A 154 -11.53 17.07 3.91
N ASP A 155 -11.43 16.74 5.21
CA ASP A 155 -10.12 16.53 5.87
C ASP A 155 -9.37 15.35 5.26
N ALA A 156 -10.09 14.27 4.93
CA ALA A 156 -9.47 13.10 4.31
C ALA A 156 -8.97 13.38 2.89
N VAL A 157 -9.64 14.28 2.16
CA VAL A 157 -9.27 14.66 0.79
C VAL A 157 -8.10 15.63 0.77
N HIS A 158 -8.17 16.69 1.56
CA HIS A 158 -7.20 17.81 1.52
C HIS A 158 -6.05 17.63 2.51
N GLY A 159 -6.20 16.74 3.47
CA GLY A 159 -5.34 16.67 4.64
C GLY A 159 -5.71 17.76 5.65
N ALA A 160 -5.46 17.52 6.91
CA ALA A 160 -5.72 18.49 7.98
C ALA A 160 -4.88 18.17 9.22
N ASP A 161 -4.58 19.21 9.99
CA ASP A 161 -4.04 19.06 11.33
C ASP A 161 -5.20 19.09 12.33
N ARG A 162 -5.36 18.03 13.12
CA ARG A 162 -6.45 17.89 14.09
C ARG A 162 -5.91 17.63 15.47
N THR A 163 -6.45 18.35 16.45
CA THR A 163 -6.19 18.08 17.88
C THR A 163 -7.19 17.03 18.36
N LEU A 164 -6.69 15.83 18.64
CA LEU A 164 -7.48 14.75 19.20
C LEU A 164 -7.38 14.79 20.73
N ARG A 165 -8.52 14.65 21.42
CA ARG A 165 -8.59 14.47 22.86
C ARG A 165 -8.99 13.03 23.15
N PHE A 166 -8.20 12.33 23.93
CA PHE A 166 -8.50 10.98 24.36
C PHE A 166 -8.11 10.80 25.84
N LYS A 167 -8.72 9.82 26.48
CA LYS A 167 -8.35 9.44 27.85
C LYS A 167 -7.37 8.30 27.77
N ASP A 168 -6.24 8.44 28.48
CA ASP A 168 -5.29 7.36 28.64
C ASP A 168 -5.86 6.26 29.56
N SER A 169 -5.15 5.14 29.71
CA SER A 169 -5.55 4.04 30.60
C SER A 169 -5.65 4.45 32.08
N SER A 170 -5.05 5.57 32.47
CA SER A 170 -5.14 6.15 33.81
C SER A 170 -6.31 7.13 33.95
N GLY A 171 -7.14 7.33 32.93
CA GLY A 171 -8.29 8.24 32.92
C GLY A 171 -7.94 9.71 32.71
N ARG A 172 -6.66 10.06 32.46
CA ARG A 172 -6.22 11.43 32.20
C ARG A 172 -6.52 11.83 30.77
N GLU A 173 -7.06 13.04 30.61
CA GLU A 173 -7.27 13.60 29.26
C GLU A 173 -5.93 14.05 28.68
N GLN A 174 -5.62 13.52 27.51
CA GLN A 174 -4.49 13.94 26.69
C GLN A 174 -5.00 14.57 25.41
N SER A 175 -4.37 15.67 25.01
CA SER A 175 -4.61 16.30 23.70
C SER A 175 -3.38 16.10 22.83
N LEU A 176 -3.59 15.62 21.61
CA LEU A 176 -2.52 15.31 20.67
C LEU A 176 -2.83 15.92 19.31
N ASN A 177 -1.89 16.69 18.78
CA ASN A 177 -1.98 17.20 17.42
C ASN A 177 -1.57 16.10 16.46
N VAL A 178 -2.46 15.77 15.53
CA VAL A 178 -2.28 14.72 14.54
C VAL A 178 -2.41 15.31 13.15
N HIS A 179 -1.40 15.06 12.34
CA HIS A 179 -1.44 15.38 10.92
C HIS A 179 -2.14 14.26 10.15
N ILE A 180 -3.27 14.57 9.53
CA ILE A 180 -4.01 13.67 8.66
C ILE A 180 -3.52 13.92 7.23
N PRO A 181 -2.84 12.96 6.59
CA PRO A 181 -2.32 13.16 5.24
C PRO A 181 -3.46 13.23 4.21
N ALA A 182 -3.28 14.10 3.20
CA ALA A 182 -4.22 14.20 2.10
C ALA A 182 -4.38 12.86 1.36
N GLY A 183 -5.62 12.54 1.03
CA GLY A 183 -5.94 11.31 0.32
C GLY A 183 -6.10 10.08 1.20
N ILE A 184 -6.08 10.20 2.52
CA ILE A 184 -6.24 9.06 3.43
C ILE A 184 -7.54 8.31 3.18
N GLU A 185 -7.49 6.99 3.32
CA GLU A 185 -8.63 6.09 3.13
C GLU A 185 -9.08 5.49 4.46
N THR A 186 -10.35 5.10 4.53
CA THR A 186 -10.87 4.34 5.67
C THR A 186 -10.07 3.05 5.87
N GLY A 187 -9.77 2.70 7.13
CA GLY A 187 -8.98 1.54 7.51
C GLY A 187 -7.47 1.77 7.52
N LYS A 188 -6.99 2.93 7.09
CA LYS A 188 -5.57 3.28 7.21
C LYS A 188 -5.23 3.63 8.65
N LYS A 189 -4.00 3.30 9.06
CA LYS A 189 -3.49 3.56 10.40
C LYS A 189 -2.40 4.62 10.36
N ILE A 190 -2.53 5.62 11.22
CA ILE A 190 -1.51 6.65 11.46
C ILE A 190 -0.77 6.24 12.73
N ARG A 191 0.53 6.01 12.63
CA ARG A 191 1.39 5.67 13.77
C ARG A 191 1.94 6.93 14.43
N LEU A 192 1.74 7.05 15.71
CA LEU A 192 2.29 8.11 16.55
C LEU A 192 3.27 7.50 17.53
N GLN A 193 4.55 7.66 17.22
CA GLN A 193 5.63 7.03 17.95
C GLN A 193 5.70 7.54 19.41
N GLY A 194 5.78 6.62 20.36
CA GLY A 194 5.91 6.93 21.78
C GLY A 194 4.69 7.64 22.39
N LYS A 195 3.50 7.51 21.78
CA LYS A 195 2.23 8.07 22.29
C LYS A 195 1.24 7.01 22.79
N GLY A 196 1.67 5.74 22.82
CA GLY A 196 0.91 4.64 23.41
C GLY A 196 1.06 4.55 24.92
N GLU A 197 0.58 3.45 25.49
CA GLU A 197 0.68 3.21 26.94
C GLU A 197 2.12 2.95 27.38
N THR A 198 2.44 3.38 28.60
CA THR A 198 3.75 3.10 29.19
C THR A 198 3.82 1.64 29.62
N GLY A 199 4.79 0.92 29.11
CA GLY A 199 5.04 -0.47 29.49
C GLY A 199 5.68 -0.60 30.86
N PRO A 200 5.85 -1.84 31.36
CA PRO A 200 6.51 -2.11 32.65
C PRO A 200 7.97 -1.66 32.71
N ASP A 201 8.59 -1.48 31.55
CA ASP A 201 9.95 -0.97 31.38
C ASP A 201 10.06 0.57 31.45
N GLY A 202 8.96 1.26 31.73
CA GLY A 202 8.87 2.71 31.78
C GLY A 202 8.91 3.39 30.42
N LYS A 203 8.97 2.63 29.31
CA LYS A 203 8.98 3.18 27.94
C LYS A 203 7.58 3.19 27.37
N PRO A 204 7.16 4.31 26.74
CA PRO A 204 5.86 4.36 26.07
C PRO A 204 5.88 3.49 24.81
N GLY A 205 4.79 2.78 24.55
CA GLY A 205 4.49 2.14 23.26
C GLY A 205 4.08 3.14 22.19
N ASP A 206 3.62 2.66 21.05
CA ASP A 206 3.12 3.50 19.97
C ASP A 206 1.59 3.56 19.98
N LEU A 207 1.06 4.70 19.54
CA LEU A 207 -0.38 4.87 19.34
C LEU A 207 -0.71 4.76 17.84
N TYR A 208 -1.60 3.83 17.52
CA TYR A 208 -2.13 3.67 16.17
C TYR A 208 -3.53 4.26 16.08
N LEU A 209 -3.69 5.24 15.21
CA LEU A 209 -4.99 5.82 14.93
C LEU A 209 -5.59 5.16 13.70
N GLU A 210 -6.63 4.37 13.86
CA GLU A 210 -7.38 3.76 12.77
C GLU A 210 -8.41 4.76 12.24
N VAL A 211 -8.22 5.20 11.00
CA VAL A 211 -9.02 6.26 10.38
C VAL A 211 -10.29 5.69 9.76
N THR A 212 -11.43 6.29 10.09
CA THR A 212 -12.71 6.10 9.41
C THR A 212 -13.10 7.43 8.76
N VAL A 213 -13.28 7.45 7.45
CA VAL A 213 -13.70 8.65 6.72
C VAL A 213 -15.22 8.72 6.73
N ALA A 214 -15.78 9.84 7.21
CA ALA A 214 -17.21 10.08 7.18
C ALA A 214 -17.71 10.24 5.72
N ALA A 215 -18.90 9.71 5.43
CA ALA A 215 -19.52 9.93 4.15
C ALA A 215 -19.93 11.41 3.97
N LYS A 216 -19.84 11.92 2.75
CA LYS A 216 -20.33 13.24 2.37
C LYS A 216 -21.50 13.06 1.41
N GLU A 217 -22.65 13.65 1.73
CA GLU A 217 -23.84 13.54 0.90
C GLU A 217 -23.59 14.03 -0.53
N GLY A 218 -24.03 13.24 -1.51
CA GLY A 218 -23.82 13.55 -2.93
C GLY A 218 -22.41 13.24 -3.46
N TRP A 219 -21.52 12.72 -2.61
CA TRP A 219 -20.13 12.37 -2.98
C TRP A 219 -19.84 10.91 -2.66
N GLU A 220 -19.42 10.16 -3.66
CA GLU A 220 -18.94 8.79 -3.52
C GLU A 220 -17.45 8.74 -3.92
N ARG A 221 -16.60 8.13 -3.09
CA ARG A 221 -15.18 7.95 -3.39
C ARG A 221 -14.88 6.49 -3.69
N LYS A 222 -14.14 6.23 -4.78
CA LYS A 222 -13.61 4.92 -5.13
C LYS A 222 -12.11 5.04 -5.42
N GLY A 223 -11.29 4.67 -4.46
CA GLY A 223 -9.85 4.91 -4.53
C GLY A 223 -9.53 6.41 -4.59
N ASN A 224 -8.90 6.85 -5.67
CA ASN A 224 -8.62 8.28 -5.89
C ASN A 224 -9.71 9.00 -6.70
N ASP A 225 -10.64 8.26 -7.30
CA ASP A 225 -11.72 8.87 -8.08
C ASP A 225 -12.92 9.22 -7.22
N VAL A 226 -13.65 10.26 -7.62
CA VAL A 226 -14.87 10.69 -6.96
C VAL A 226 -16.01 10.73 -7.94
N TYR A 227 -17.20 10.44 -7.44
CA TYR A 227 -18.43 10.37 -8.21
C TYR A 227 -19.45 11.32 -7.58
N THR A 228 -20.04 12.18 -8.43
CA THR A 228 -21.05 13.16 -8.01
C THR A 228 -22.19 13.20 -9.03
N THR A 229 -23.32 13.73 -8.61
CA THR A 229 -24.45 13.97 -9.51
C THR A 229 -24.68 15.46 -9.64
N VAL A 230 -24.87 15.95 -10.86
CA VAL A 230 -25.22 17.34 -11.15
C VAL A 230 -26.58 17.40 -11.82
N GLN A 231 -27.42 18.30 -11.35
CA GLN A 231 -28.72 18.57 -11.97
C GLN A 231 -28.57 19.70 -12.99
N ILE A 232 -29.07 19.47 -14.21
CA ILE A 232 -29.10 20.48 -15.26
C ILE A 232 -30.50 20.67 -15.77
N PRO A 233 -30.91 21.88 -16.19
CA PRO A 233 -32.19 22.12 -16.83
C PRO A 233 -32.34 21.28 -18.11
N PHE A 234 -33.55 20.83 -18.40
CA PHE A 234 -33.82 20.07 -19.63
C PHE A 234 -33.45 20.86 -20.89
N THR A 235 -33.64 22.19 -20.88
CA THR A 235 -33.24 23.09 -21.97
C THR A 235 -31.74 23.06 -22.22
N THR A 236 -30.92 23.05 -21.16
CA THR A 236 -29.48 22.91 -21.28
C THR A 236 -29.06 21.53 -21.78
N ALA A 237 -29.82 20.48 -21.40
CA ALA A 237 -29.59 19.14 -21.91
C ALA A 237 -29.91 19.02 -23.40
N ALA A 238 -30.99 19.63 -23.84
CA ALA A 238 -31.48 19.59 -25.24
C ALA A 238 -30.59 20.45 -26.16
N LEU A 239 -30.39 21.71 -25.79
CA LEU A 239 -29.74 22.72 -26.65
C LEU A 239 -28.22 22.79 -26.47
N GLY A 240 -27.72 22.18 -25.42
CA GLY A 240 -26.37 22.38 -24.95
C GLY A 240 -26.24 23.67 -24.13
N GLY A 241 -25.06 23.88 -23.57
CA GLY A 241 -24.77 25.04 -22.75
C GLY A 241 -23.64 24.79 -21.75
N GLU A 242 -23.65 25.56 -20.68
CA GLU A 242 -22.71 25.40 -19.57
C GLU A 242 -23.43 25.05 -18.28
N ALA A 243 -22.84 24.19 -17.50
CA ALA A 243 -23.25 23.87 -16.14
C ALA A 243 -22.11 24.12 -15.16
N VAL A 244 -22.41 24.71 -14.02
CA VAL A 244 -21.45 24.85 -12.91
C VAL A 244 -21.49 23.57 -12.10
N VAL A 245 -20.34 22.97 -11.91
CA VAL A 245 -20.19 21.68 -11.23
C VAL A 245 -19.29 21.85 -10.03
N PRO A 246 -19.74 21.50 -8.84
CA PRO A 246 -18.88 21.50 -7.66
C PRO A 246 -17.82 20.41 -7.77
N THR A 247 -16.57 20.80 -7.52
CA THR A 247 -15.44 19.85 -7.44
C THR A 247 -14.78 19.92 -6.07
N LEU A 248 -13.86 19.00 -5.79
CA LEU A 248 -13.08 19.03 -4.56
C LEU A 248 -12.22 20.30 -4.43
N TYR A 249 -11.95 20.96 -5.55
CA TYR A 249 -11.06 22.14 -5.60
C TYR A 249 -11.79 23.42 -6.04
N GLY A 250 -13.09 23.49 -5.74
CA GLY A 250 -13.95 24.60 -6.14
C GLY A 250 -14.77 24.29 -7.39
N ASP A 251 -15.62 25.23 -7.75
CA ASP A 251 -16.58 25.09 -8.84
C ASP A 251 -15.90 25.17 -10.21
N VAL A 252 -16.34 24.32 -11.14
CA VAL A 252 -15.84 24.30 -12.51
C VAL A 252 -16.99 24.43 -13.49
N ARG A 253 -16.84 25.30 -14.50
CA ARG A 253 -17.79 25.38 -15.61
C ARG A 253 -17.53 24.22 -16.58
N CYS A 254 -18.56 23.44 -16.83
CA CYS A 254 -18.52 22.28 -17.68
C CYS A 254 -19.43 22.50 -18.90
N ARG A 255 -18.91 22.28 -20.11
CA ARG A 255 -19.71 22.37 -21.33
C ARG A 255 -20.55 21.12 -21.48
N ILE A 256 -21.85 21.31 -21.59
CA ILE A 256 -22.85 20.28 -21.87
C ILE A 256 -23.11 20.27 -23.38
N ARG A 257 -23.03 19.08 -23.97
CA ARG A 257 -23.31 18.92 -25.42
C ARG A 257 -24.84 18.89 -25.66
N PRO A 258 -25.32 19.39 -26.80
CA PRO A 258 -26.70 19.22 -27.18
C PRO A 258 -27.07 17.73 -27.22
N GLY A 259 -28.30 17.42 -26.77
CA GLY A 259 -28.79 16.05 -26.72
C GLY A 259 -28.23 15.19 -25.60
N THR A 260 -27.62 15.79 -24.57
CA THR A 260 -27.13 15.07 -23.39
C THR A 260 -28.27 14.41 -22.65
N GLN A 261 -28.21 13.11 -22.43
CA GLN A 261 -29.21 12.31 -21.74
C GLN A 261 -28.97 12.24 -20.23
N SER A 262 -30.04 12.05 -19.46
CA SER A 262 -29.95 11.75 -18.03
C SER A 262 -29.21 10.44 -17.84
N GLY A 263 -28.29 10.40 -16.82
CA GLY A 263 -27.38 9.28 -16.60
C GLY A 263 -26.08 9.37 -17.41
N SER A 264 -25.95 10.33 -18.33
CA SER A 264 -24.66 10.57 -19.03
C SER A 264 -23.57 10.91 -18.04
N ARG A 265 -22.36 10.38 -18.28
CA ARG A 265 -21.20 10.63 -17.43
C ARG A 265 -20.20 11.57 -18.09
N ILE A 266 -19.77 12.56 -17.32
CA ILE A 266 -18.74 13.51 -17.74
C ILE A 266 -17.53 13.31 -16.82
N ARG A 267 -16.34 13.14 -17.39
CA ARG A 267 -15.09 13.01 -16.64
C ARG A 267 -14.40 14.36 -16.56
N LEU A 268 -14.07 14.78 -15.36
CA LEU A 268 -13.20 15.92 -15.08
C LEU A 268 -11.84 15.41 -14.65
N GLN A 269 -10.90 15.47 -15.56
CA GLN A 269 -9.55 14.95 -15.35
C GLN A 269 -8.82 15.71 -14.23
N GLY A 270 -8.17 14.95 -13.32
CA GLY A 270 -7.38 15.51 -12.21
C GLY A 270 -8.18 16.23 -11.14
N LYS A 271 -9.53 16.07 -11.11
CA LYS A 271 -10.42 16.66 -10.09
C LYS A 271 -10.80 15.69 -8.98
N GLY A 272 -10.21 14.49 -8.95
CA GLY A 272 -10.34 13.51 -7.88
C GLY A 272 -9.39 13.76 -6.71
N VAL A 273 -9.27 12.77 -5.84
CA VAL A 273 -8.46 12.81 -4.62
C VAL A 273 -6.97 12.61 -4.94
N VAL A 274 -6.12 13.26 -4.20
CA VAL A 274 -4.66 13.10 -4.28
C VAL A 274 -4.26 11.73 -3.74
N SER A 275 -3.31 11.08 -4.38
CA SER A 275 -2.77 9.81 -3.88
C SER A 275 -1.86 10.02 -2.67
N MET A 276 -2.10 9.29 -1.57
CA MET A 276 -1.22 9.30 -0.39
C MET A 276 0.24 8.95 -0.70
N LYS A 277 0.47 8.10 -1.72
CA LYS A 277 1.82 7.64 -2.08
C LYS A 277 2.58 8.67 -2.92
N ASN A 278 1.87 9.45 -3.72
CA ASN A 278 2.47 10.45 -4.61
C ASN A 278 1.52 11.63 -4.80
N ALA A 279 1.86 12.75 -4.19
CA ALA A 279 1.07 13.98 -4.24
C ALA A 279 0.86 14.55 -5.65
N SER A 280 1.72 14.18 -6.60
CA SER A 280 1.57 14.59 -8.01
C SER A 280 0.49 13.80 -8.77
N VAL A 281 0.02 12.68 -8.22
CA VAL A 281 -1.00 11.83 -8.83
C VAL A 281 -2.34 12.13 -8.21
N LYS A 282 -3.28 12.60 -9.04
CA LYS A 282 -4.68 12.84 -8.66
C LYS A 282 -5.57 11.89 -9.45
N GLY A 283 -6.66 11.46 -8.83
CA GLY A 283 -7.74 10.78 -9.53
C GLY A 283 -8.61 11.77 -10.33
N ASP A 284 -9.70 11.28 -10.85
CA ASP A 284 -10.64 12.03 -11.66
C ASP A 284 -11.99 12.19 -10.93
N GLN A 285 -12.75 13.19 -11.33
CA GLN A 285 -14.14 13.30 -10.90
C GLN A 285 -15.06 12.88 -12.05
N TYR A 286 -15.97 11.97 -11.76
CA TYR A 286 -17.01 11.52 -12.66
C TYR A 286 -18.35 12.11 -12.22
N ILE A 287 -18.96 12.86 -13.12
CA ILE A 287 -20.23 13.54 -12.88
C ILE A 287 -21.32 12.78 -13.63
N THR A 288 -22.34 12.35 -12.92
CA THR A 288 -23.55 11.82 -13.54
C THR A 288 -24.53 12.99 -13.73
N VAL A 289 -24.93 13.21 -14.97
CA VAL A 289 -25.91 14.24 -15.32
C VAL A 289 -27.31 13.75 -14.97
N GLN A 290 -28.06 14.56 -14.25
CA GLN A 290 -29.48 14.35 -14.00
C GLN A 290 -30.27 15.54 -14.58
N ILE A 291 -31.18 15.24 -15.48
CA ILE A 291 -31.99 16.29 -16.10
C ILE A 291 -33.12 16.66 -15.16
N GLN A 292 -33.22 17.95 -14.87
CA GLN A 292 -34.29 18.52 -14.06
C GLN A 292 -35.37 19.08 -14.97
N VAL A 293 -36.58 18.53 -14.84
CA VAL A 293 -37.77 19.07 -15.46
C VAL A 293 -38.46 19.95 -14.44
N PRO A 294 -38.83 21.21 -14.79
CA PRO A 294 -39.53 22.09 -13.88
C PRO A 294 -40.87 21.52 -13.49
N ARG A 295 -41.20 21.56 -12.20
CA ARG A 295 -42.48 21.05 -11.67
C ARG A 295 -43.67 21.96 -12.01
N THR A 296 -43.41 23.25 -12.16
CA THR A 296 -44.40 24.30 -12.50
C THR A 296 -43.89 25.08 -13.69
N LEU A 297 -44.76 25.33 -14.63
CA LEU A 297 -44.50 26.11 -15.84
C LEU A 297 -45.39 27.36 -15.83
N THR A 298 -44.84 28.46 -16.31
CA THR A 298 -45.63 29.63 -16.63
C THR A 298 -46.54 29.32 -17.81
N PRO A 299 -47.72 30.00 -17.94
CA PRO A 299 -48.61 29.78 -19.08
C PRO A 299 -47.93 29.94 -20.44
N GLU A 300 -47.02 30.90 -20.54
CA GLU A 300 -46.24 31.16 -21.76
C GLU A 300 -45.26 30.01 -22.06
N ALA A 301 -44.53 29.51 -21.04
CA ALA A 301 -43.61 28.40 -21.21
C ALA A 301 -44.36 27.11 -21.61
N LYS A 302 -45.53 26.88 -21.01
CA LYS A 302 -46.38 25.74 -21.34
C LYS A 302 -46.83 25.80 -22.80
N LYS A 303 -47.31 26.96 -23.28
CA LYS A 303 -47.73 27.15 -24.68
C LYS A 303 -46.58 26.87 -25.65
N LYS A 304 -45.37 27.40 -25.38
CA LYS A 304 -44.20 27.14 -26.22
C LYS A 304 -43.78 25.67 -26.26
N LEU A 305 -43.90 24.98 -25.14
CA LEU A 305 -43.63 23.53 -25.09
C LEU A 305 -44.70 22.73 -25.84
N GLU A 306 -45.95 23.11 -25.78
CA GLU A 306 -47.03 22.50 -26.56
C GLU A 306 -46.83 22.72 -28.06
N GLU A 307 -46.35 23.88 -28.50
CA GLU A 307 -45.98 24.18 -29.89
C GLU A 307 -44.75 23.37 -30.34
N LEU A 308 -43.79 23.10 -29.45
CA LEU A 308 -42.60 22.35 -29.76
C LEU A 308 -42.84 20.83 -29.82
N ALA A 309 -43.76 20.30 -29.00
CA ALA A 309 -43.98 18.86 -28.86
C ALA A 309 -44.20 18.10 -30.18
N PRO A 310 -44.96 18.61 -31.17
CA PRO A 310 -45.16 17.93 -32.45
C PRO A 310 -43.92 17.99 -33.37
N LEU A 311 -42.90 18.78 -33.04
CA LEU A 311 -41.66 18.92 -33.85
C LEU A 311 -40.54 18.01 -33.38
N LEU A 312 -40.72 17.34 -32.24
CA LEU A 312 -39.75 16.38 -31.64
C LEU A 312 -40.20 14.95 -31.88
#